data_d3ea4c3b569a618d04182adf9cf23553
#
_entry.id   d3ea4c3b569a618d04182adf9cf23553
#
_cell.length_a   1.000
_cell.length_b   1.000
_cell.length_c   1.000
_cell.angle_alpha   90.00
_cell.angle_beta   90.00
_cell.angle_gamma   90.00
#
_symmetry.space_group_name_H-M   'P 1'
#
loop_
_entity.id
_entity.type
_entity.pdbx_description
1 polymer ?
#
loop_
_entity_poly.entity_id
_entity_poly.type
_entity_poly.pdbx_seq_one_letter_code
_entity_poly.pdbx_strand_id
1 'polypeptide(L)'
;MPTFANPVLAGSHPDPSVCRVGADYYLVTSSFAYFPGLPVLHSRDLVNWRPLGHVVDRPTQVSLTGLDVSDGLWAATIRHHEGVFYVVVALARGRQGSTTYLFTSSDPAGPWSDPVVLDAEGIDPSLFFDADGRCWFTACRDAAEPAVTGPGELYMRELDLDTLALTGPAHALWYGAMRGAWVEAPHVYKRDGVYWLIGAEGGTEHHHAVTAARADTVTGPYATDPRSPLLTHRHRGAAEPIHNVGHVDLVDTPAGETWAVALAVRPIEGTHTLGREVFLVPVEWTRRGPVLAPDAGHVRLAERLPAGTDAGLRPDAPVRYTFDGPTLGPDWAGLRGPVEDRVSPRPGQGGLTLRLSPEPLTSTGTPAFVARRQQHVRLRAATRIRCAAATPDQAAGLVVFQHQRQHATLALTADTSGTPQVVLTAVEAGVTTRLAATSVSDIEVVLAVDSDESGYTFRVEDEGTWITLGSIERPFFSTERAGGFVGVHLGLHGVGDSGEALVRWFTYTPGASDQP
;
A
#
# COMPACT_ATOMS: atom_id res chain seq x y z
N MET A 1 -4.34 19.97 -24.28
CA MET A 1 -5.10 18.73 -24.01
C MET A 1 -5.42 18.72 -22.53
N PRO A 2 -6.54 18.17 -22.09
CA PRO A 2 -6.81 18.04 -20.68
C PRO A 2 -5.79 17.12 -20.02
N THR A 3 -5.42 17.41 -18.76
CA THR A 3 -4.42 16.70 -17.98
C THR A 3 -4.99 16.20 -16.66
N PHE A 4 -4.38 15.18 -16.07
CA PHE A 4 -4.62 14.75 -14.72
C PHE A 4 -3.36 14.95 -13.85
N ALA A 5 -3.53 14.89 -12.54
CA ALA A 5 -2.42 14.94 -11.58
C ALA A 5 -2.00 13.52 -11.17
N ASN A 6 -0.70 13.25 -11.20
CA ASN A 6 -0.08 12.10 -10.56
C ASN A 6 0.33 12.46 -9.11
N PRO A 7 0.30 11.49 -8.19
CA PRO A 7 -0.10 10.10 -8.35
C PRO A 7 -1.62 9.95 -8.50
N VAL A 8 -2.07 8.91 -9.21
CA VAL A 8 -3.51 8.57 -9.33
C VAL A 8 -4.05 7.86 -8.10
N LEU A 9 -3.17 7.28 -7.27
CA LEU A 9 -3.47 6.81 -5.92
C LEU A 9 -2.38 7.32 -4.98
N ALA A 10 -2.72 8.33 -4.21
CA ALA A 10 -1.85 8.91 -3.20
C ALA A 10 -1.82 8.08 -1.92
N GLY A 11 -0.70 8.13 -1.20
CA GLY A 11 -0.46 7.33 0.00
C GLY A 11 0.05 5.93 -0.31
N SER A 12 0.24 5.11 0.71
CA SER A 12 0.86 3.79 0.59
C SER A 12 0.01 2.79 -0.21
N HIS A 13 0.23 2.77 -1.51
CA HIS A 13 -0.34 1.84 -2.49
C HIS A 13 0.77 1.23 -3.35
N PRO A 14 1.70 0.47 -2.76
CA PRO A 14 2.87 -0.04 -3.47
C PRO A 14 2.53 -1.23 -4.36
N ASP A 15 3.42 -1.49 -5.32
CA ASP A 15 3.43 -2.69 -6.16
C ASP A 15 2.10 -2.90 -6.90
N PRO A 16 1.66 -1.89 -7.70
CA PRO A 16 0.34 -1.94 -8.33
C PRO A 16 0.29 -2.95 -9.46
N SER A 17 -0.77 -3.74 -9.51
CA SER A 17 -1.11 -4.55 -10.68
C SER A 17 -2.53 -4.25 -11.15
N VAL A 18 -2.74 -4.24 -12.47
CA VAL A 18 -3.98 -3.81 -13.10
C VAL A 18 -4.45 -4.79 -14.16
N CYS A 19 -5.77 -5.00 -14.23
CA CYS A 19 -6.40 -5.66 -15.38
C CYS A 19 -7.62 -4.88 -15.86
N ARG A 20 -8.07 -5.17 -17.10
CA ARG A 20 -9.24 -4.54 -17.73
C ARG A 20 -10.26 -5.58 -18.12
N VAL A 21 -11.54 -5.28 -17.84
CA VAL A 21 -12.68 -6.06 -18.30
C VAL A 21 -13.67 -5.12 -18.97
N GLY A 22 -13.77 -5.20 -20.29
CA GLY A 22 -14.58 -4.25 -21.05
C GLY A 22 -14.09 -2.81 -20.92
N ALA A 23 -14.89 -1.94 -20.30
CA ALA A 23 -14.56 -0.54 -20.04
C ALA A 23 -14.11 -0.29 -18.58
N ASP A 24 -14.04 -1.33 -17.77
CA ASP A 24 -13.73 -1.24 -16.35
C ASP A 24 -12.30 -1.73 -16.07
N TYR A 25 -11.60 -1.04 -15.16
CA TYR A 25 -10.26 -1.38 -14.71
C TYR A 25 -10.29 -1.77 -13.25
N TYR A 26 -9.50 -2.77 -12.90
CA TYR A 26 -9.36 -3.27 -11.54
C TYR A 26 -7.90 -3.31 -11.17
N LEU A 27 -7.58 -2.82 -9.98
CA LEU A 27 -6.22 -2.68 -9.48
C LEU A 27 -6.11 -3.26 -8.07
N VAL A 28 -5.01 -3.94 -7.81
CA VAL A 28 -4.61 -4.41 -6.48
C VAL A 28 -3.24 -3.84 -6.12
N THR A 29 -2.97 -3.72 -4.82
CA THR A 29 -1.66 -3.29 -4.30
C THR A 29 -1.27 -4.15 -3.11
N SER A 30 0.02 -4.16 -2.76
CA SER A 30 0.51 -4.77 -1.52
C SER A 30 -0.19 -4.18 -0.31
N SER A 31 -0.45 -5.01 0.68
CA SER A 31 -1.03 -4.59 1.96
C SER A 31 -0.19 -4.98 3.17
N PHE A 32 0.89 -5.71 2.98
CA PHE A 32 1.78 -6.14 4.06
C PHE A 32 1.03 -6.83 5.21
N ALA A 33 1.24 -6.42 6.46
CA ALA A 33 0.55 -6.96 7.62
C ALA A 33 -0.77 -6.25 7.97
N TYR A 34 -1.28 -5.37 7.09
CA TYR A 34 -2.59 -4.74 7.30
C TYR A 34 -3.74 -5.68 6.91
N PHE A 35 -4.82 -5.62 7.71
CA PHE A 35 -6.05 -6.40 7.50
C PHE A 35 -7.29 -5.49 7.55
N PRO A 36 -8.25 -5.60 6.62
CA PRO A 36 -8.27 -6.52 5.47
C PRO A 36 -7.11 -6.30 4.51
N GLY A 37 -6.68 -7.36 3.83
CA GLY A 37 -5.50 -7.37 2.96
C GLY A 37 -5.84 -7.32 1.47
N LEU A 38 -4.91 -6.81 0.66
CA LEU A 38 -5.01 -6.69 -0.80
C LEU A 38 -6.26 -5.92 -1.22
N PRO A 39 -6.27 -4.59 -1.08
CA PRO A 39 -7.39 -3.77 -1.54
C PRO A 39 -7.59 -3.94 -3.05
N VAL A 40 -8.84 -4.11 -3.45
CA VAL A 40 -9.29 -4.10 -4.85
C VAL A 40 -9.91 -2.74 -5.14
N LEU A 41 -9.37 -2.04 -6.13
CA LEU A 41 -9.84 -0.74 -6.56
C LEU A 41 -10.41 -0.84 -7.98
N HIS A 42 -11.38 0.01 -8.29
CA HIS A 42 -12.04 0.10 -9.58
C HIS A 42 -11.94 1.50 -10.17
N SER A 43 -11.74 1.55 -11.48
CA SER A 43 -11.78 2.78 -12.27
C SER A 43 -12.42 2.55 -13.65
N ARG A 44 -12.90 3.61 -14.28
CA ARG A 44 -13.33 3.61 -15.69
C ARG A 44 -12.45 4.48 -16.59
N ASP A 45 -11.44 5.13 -15.99
CA ASP A 45 -10.61 6.12 -16.65
C ASP A 45 -9.12 6.02 -16.31
N LEU A 46 -8.71 5.05 -15.47
CA LEU A 46 -7.36 4.86 -14.92
C LEU A 46 -6.88 5.98 -13.98
N VAL A 47 -7.64 7.07 -13.85
CA VAL A 47 -7.27 8.25 -13.05
C VAL A 47 -8.04 8.30 -11.74
N ASN A 48 -9.36 8.07 -11.78
CA ASN A 48 -10.23 8.11 -10.61
C ASN A 48 -10.51 6.70 -10.13
N TRP A 49 -9.91 6.32 -9.01
CA TRP A 49 -10.04 5.01 -8.40
C TRP A 49 -10.97 5.04 -7.19
N ARG A 50 -11.77 4.01 -7.01
CA ARG A 50 -12.59 3.80 -5.81
C ARG A 50 -12.38 2.39 -5.26
N PRO A 51 -12.31 2.21 -3.95
CA PRO A 51 -12.22 0.89 -3.36
C PRO A 51 -13.51 0.11 -3.59
N LEU A 52 -13.38 -1.18 -3.91
CA LEU A 52 -14.49 -2.14 -4.01
C LEU A 52 -14.57 -3.05 -2.79
N GLY A 53 -13.44 -3.52 -2.30
CA GLY A 53 -13.31 -4.49 -1.25
C GLY A 53 -11.87 -4.94 -1.10
N HIS A 54 -11.68 -6.13 -0.57
CA HIS A 54 -10.36 -6.74 -0.34
C HIS A 54 -10.38 -8.22 -0.76
N VAL A 55 -9.24 -8.71 -1.22
CA VAL A 55 -9.08 -10.14 -1.54
C VAL A 55 -9.02 -10.99 -0.28
N VAL A 56 -8.32 -10.49 0.74
CA VAL A 56 -8.19 -11.16 2.05
C VAL A 56 -9.02 -10.37 3.07
N ASP A 57 -10.23 -10.82 3.31
CA ASP A 57 -11.22 -10.20 4.21
C ASP A 57 -11.67 -11.10 5.36
N ARG A 58 -11.24 -12.37 5.35
CA ARG A 58 -11.54 -13.36 6.39
C ARG A 58 -10.26 -13.86 7.07
N PRO A 59 -10.23 -13.98 8.40
CA PRO A 59 -9.03 -14.43 9.13
C PRO A 59 -8.62 -15.88 8.80
N THR A 60 -9.55 -16.66 8.23
CA THR A 60 -9.31 -18.06 7.81
C THR A 60 -8.53 -18.16 6.50
N GLN A 61 -8.49 -17.10 5.69
CA GLN A 61 -7.79 -17.12 4.40
C GLN A 61 -6.27 -17.10 4.58
N VAL A 62 -5.74 -16.16 5.38
CA VAL A 62 -4.29 -16.00 5.59
C VAL A 62 -4.04 -15.51 7.01
N SER A 63 -3.08 -16.12 7.71
CA SER A 63 -2.63 -15.63 9.01
C SER A 63 -1.49 -14.63 8.85
N LEU A 64 -1.69 -13.41 9.34
CA LEU A 64 -0.68 -12.35 9.41
C LEU A 64 -0.11 -12.18 10.83
N THR A 65 -0.57 -12.98 11.79
CA THR A 65 -0.17 -12.89 13.21
C THR A 65 1.33 -13.15 13.36
N GLY A 66 1.99 -12.34 14.16
CA GLY A 66 3.42 -12.46 14.45
C GLY A 66 4.34 -11.81 13.40
N LEU A 67 3.79 -11.27 12.31
CA LEU A 67 4.58 -10.63 11.26
C LEU A 67 5.02 -9.22 11.65
N ASP A 68 6.18 -8.79 11.15
CA ASP A 68 6.54 -7.38 11.11
C ASP A 68 5.53 -6.61 10.23
N VAL A 69 5.35 -5.31 10.46
CA VAL A 69 4.38 -4.54 9.67
C VAL A 69 4.72 -4.50 8.19
N SER A 70 6.00 -4.64 7.85
CA SER A 70 6.50 -4.67 6.48
C SER A 70 6.64 -6.07 5.87
N ASP A 71 6.39 -7.13 6.66
CA ASP A 71 6.16 -8.48 6.15
C ASP A 71 4.70 -8.64 5.69
N GLY A 72 4.32 -9.82 5.21
CA GLY A 72 2.95 -10.13 4.84
C GLY A 72 2.69 -10.17 3.34
N LEU A 73 1.62 -9.56 2.87
CA LEU A 73 1.14 -9.69 1.49
C LEU A 73 1.84 -8.70 0.55
N TRP A 74 2.80 -9.22 -0.23
CA TRP A 74 3.67 -8.46 -1.13
C TRP A 74 3.30 -8.68 -2.59
N ALA A 75 3.31 -7.61 -3.39
CA ALA A 75 3.27 -7.60 -4.84
C ALA A 75 2.24 -8.57 -5.45
N ALA A 76 0.96 -8.32 -5.15
CA ALA A 76 -0.11 -9.08 -5.75
C ALA A 76 -0.31 -8.73 -7.22
N THR A 77 -0.53 -9.73 -8.07
CA THR A 77 -0.97 -9.52 -9.45
C THR A 77 -2.43 -9.91 -9.63
N ILE A 78 -3.23 -9.04 -10.27
CA ILE A 78 -4.61 -9.31 -10.67
C ILE A 78 -4.70 -9.56 -12.16
N ARG A 79 -5.41 -10.61 -12.58
CA ARG A 79 -5.75 -10.91 -13.97
C ARG A 79 -7.21 -11.35 -14.09
N HIS A 80 -7.77 -11.19 -15.27
CA HIS A 80 -9.12 -11.67 -15.59
C HIS A 80 -9.07 -12.55 -16.84
N HIS A 81 -9.64 -13.73 -16.75
CA HIS A 81 -9.74 -14.67 -17.87
C HIS A 81 -11.07 -15.44 -17.79
N GLU A 82 -11.82 -15.49 -18.92
CA GLU A 82 -13.08 -16.26 -19.08
C GLU A 82 -14.09 -16.03 -17.93
N GLY A 83 -14.27 -14.79 -17.49
CA GLY A 83 -15.25 -14.43 -16.46
C GLY A 83 -14.77 -14.63 -15.02
N VAL A 84 -13.51 -15.05 -14.82
CA VAL A 84 -12.91 -15.27 -13.51
C VAL A 84 -11.76 -14.27 -13.30
N PHE A 85 -11.74 -13.63 -12.13
CA PHE A 85 -10.61 -12.87 -11.64
C PHE A 85 -9.67 -13.80 -10.87
N TYR A 86 -8.39 -13.65 -11.10
CA TYR A 86 -7.30 -14.36 -10.43
C TYR A 86 -6.42 -13.33 -9.73
N VAL A 87 -6.13 -13.56 -8.46
CA VAL A 87 -5.12 -12.78 -7.72
C VAL A 87 -4.08 -13.74 -7.16
N VAL A 88 -2.84 -13.55 -7.57
CA VAL A 88 -1.70 -14.30 -7.05
C VAL A 88 -0.82 -13.36 -6.22
N VAL A 89 -0.32 -13.83 -5.07
CA VAL A 89 0.43 -13.00 -4.12
C VAL A 89 1.43 -13.81 -3.33
N ALA A 90 2.57 -13.21 -2.97
CA ALA A 90 3.49 -13.79 -2.01
C ALA A 90 3.19 -13.28 -0.59
N LEU A 91 3.01 -14.20 0.36
CA LEU A 91 3.10 -13.89 1.79
C LEU A 91 4.58 -13.99 2.20
N ALA A 92 5.25 -12.87 2.29
CA ALA A 92 6.67 -12.80 2.66
C ALA A 92 6.83 -12.69 4.18
N ARG A 93 7.88 -13.32 4.70
CA ARG A 93 8.27 -13.33 6.12
C ARG A 93 9.73 -12.91 6.28
N GLY A 94 10.12 -11.84 5.62
CA GLY A 94 11.49 -11.40 5.57
C GLY A 94 12.43 -12.53 5.13
N ARG A 95 13.47 -12.79 5.91
CA ARG A 95 14.46 -13.85 5.61
C ARG A 95 13.96 -15.29 5.81
N GLN A 96 12.75 -15.49 6.34
CA GLN A 96 12.18 -16.83 6.54
C GLN A 96 11.52 -17.39 5.28
N GLY A 97 11.58 -16.64 4.17
CA GLY A 97 11.02 -17.03 2.89
C GLY A 97 9.57 -16.56 2.69
N SER A 98 8.93 -17.14 1.68
CA SER A 98 7.59 -16.74 1.26
C SER A 98 6.70 -17.96 1.03
N THR A 99 5.39 -17.71 0.99
CA THR A 99 4.37 -18.68 0.56
C THR A 99 3.51 -18.01 -0.50
N THR A 100 3.35 -18.62 -1.65
CA THR A 100 2.54 -18.07 -2.73
C THR A 100 1.10 -18.57 -2.63
N TYR A 101 0.14 -17.63 -2.66
CA TYR A 101 -1.29 -17.90 -2.64
C TYR A 101 -1.95 -17.45 -3.94
N LEU A 102 -2.92 -18.22 -4.39
CA LEU A 102 -3.81 -17.90 -5.50
C LEU A 102 -5.24 -17.80 -4.99
N PHE A 103 -5.94 -16.71 -5.34
CA PHE A 103 -7.35 -16.48 -5.06
C PHE A 103 -8.11 -16.29 -6.36
N THR A 104 -9.39 -16.72 -6.38
CA THR A 104 -10.28 -16.55 -7.52
C THR A 104 -11.62 -15.95 -7.10
N SER A 105 -12.25 -15.19 -8.00
CA SER A 105 -13.63 -14.72 -7.85
C SER A 105 -14.26 -14.43 -9.21
N SER A 106 -15.56 -14.58 -9.34
CA SER A 106 -16.33 -14.09 -10.50
C SER A 106 -16.72 -12.62 -10.37
N ASP A 107 -16.64 -12.04 -9.16
CA ASP A 107 -16.93 -10.64 -8.88
C ASP A 107 -15.69 -9.99 -8.24
N PRO A 108 -15.14 -8.91 -8.80
CA PRO A 108 -13.97 -8.25 -8.23
C PRO A 108 -14.21 -7.63 -6.84
N ALA A 109 -15.47 -7.40 -6.46
CA ALA A 109 -15.83 -6.97 -5.11
C ALA A 109 -15.85 -8.13 -4.10
N GLY A 110 -15.72 -9.38 -4.58
CA GLY A 110 -15.79 -10.60 -3.78
C GLY A 110 -17.21 -11.22 -3.73
N PRO A 111 -17.42 -12.28 -2.96
CA PRO A 111 -16.40 -12.88 -2.09
C PRO A 111 -15.28 -13.59 -2.90
N TRP A 112 -14.07 -13.46 -2.43
CA TRP A 112 -12.93 -14.19 -2.97
C TRP A 112 -12.85 -15.59 -2.36
N SER A 113 -12.31 -16.54 -3.10
CA SER A 113 -12.13 -17.93 -2.64
C SER A 113 -11.26 -18.02 -1.38
N ASP A 114 -11.27 -19.16 -0.73
CA ASP A 114 -10.17 -19.55 0.13
C ASP A 114 -8.90 -19.72 -0.72
N PRO A 115 -7.70 -19.50 -0.16
CA PRO A 115 -6.47 -19.53 -0.92
C PRO A 115 -6.09 -20.94 -1.38
N VAL A 116 -5.60 -21.03 -2.61
CA VAL A 116 -4.83 -22.18 -3.05
C VAL A 116 -3.35 -21.87 -2.83
N VAL A 117 -2.64 -22.73 -2.12
CA VAL A 117 -1.19 -22.62 -1.94
C VAL A 117 -0.51 -23.19 -3.18
N LEU A 118 0.27 -22.36 -3.86
CA LEU A 118 1.08 -22.80 -4.99
C LEU A 118 2.45 -23.30 -4.52
N ASP A 119 2.91 -24.40 -5.11
CA ASP A 119 4.27 -24.93 -4.94
C ASP A 119 5.26 -24.05 -5.74
N ALA A 120 5.49 -22.83 -5.26
CA ALA A 120 6.30 -21.81 -5.91
C ALA A 120 7.33 -21.25 -4.93
N GLU A 121 8.47 -20.82 -5.49
CA GLU A 121 9.55 -20.17 -4.75
C GLU A 121 9.54 -18.65 -5.02
N GLY A 122 10.05 -17.88 -4.07
CA GLY A 122 10.35 -16.47 -4.26
C GLY A 122 9.16 -15.53 -4.03
N ILE A 123 9.19 -14.36 -4.69
CA ILE A 123 8.25 -13.26 -4.52
C ILE A 123 7.77 -12.72 -5.87
N ASP A 124 6.90 -11.70 -5.82
CA ASP A 124 6.36 -10.97 -6.98
C ASP A 124 5.74 -11.89 -8.04
N PRO A 125 4.78 -12.75 -7.65
CA PRO A 125 4.17 -13.66 -8.60
C PRO A 125 3.27 -12.94 -9.60
N SER A 126 3.24 -13.42 -10.84
CA SER A 126 2.36 -12.92 -11.89
C SER A 126 1.76 -14.06 -12.71
N LEU A 127 0.68 -13.77 -13.44
CA LEU A 127 0.03 -14.71 -14.35
C LEU A 127 -0.03 -14.13 -15.77
N PHE A 128 0.22 -14.97 -16.75
CA PHE A 128 0.07 -14.66 -18.16
C PHE A 128 -0.80 -15.72 -18.86
N PHE A 129 -1.93 -15.30 -19.43
CA PHE A 129 -2.82 -16.15 -20.23
C PHE A 129 -2.44 -16.01 -21.70
N ASP A 130 -1.90 -17.08 -22.30
CA ASP A 130 -1.53 -17.06 -23.71
C ASP A 130 -2.72 -17.42 -24.62
N ALA A 131 -2.63 -17.04 -25.87
CA ALA A 131 -3.65 -17.28 -26.89
C ALA A 131 -3.86 -18.78 -27.25
N ASP A 132 -2.95 -19.65 -26.82
CA ASP A 132 -3.09 -21.11 -26.98
C ASP A 132 -3.91 -21.78 -25.86
N GLY A 133 -4.45 -20.98 -24.93
CA GLY A 133 -5.25 -21.44 -23.80
C GLY A 133 -4.47 -21.82 -22.55
N ARG A 134 -3.13 -21.74 -22.57
CA ARG A 134 -2.31 -22.02 -21.40
C ARG A 134 -2.17 -20.78 -20.50
N CYS A 135 -2.12 -21.05 -19.19
CA CYS A 135 -1.79 -20.05 -18.19
C CYS A 135 -0.37 -20.28 -17.67
N TRP A 136 0.40 -19.20 -17.59
CA TRP A 136 1.77 -19.22 -17.13
C TRP A 136 1.91 -18.41 -15.86
N PHE A 137 2.45 -19.05 -14.82
CA PHE A 137 2.88 -18.42 -13.58
C PHE A 137 4.34 -17.96 -13.73
N THR A 138 4.64 -16.74 -13.32
CA THR A 138 6.00 -16.20 -13.22
C THR A 138 6.26 -15.65 -11.83
N ALA A 139 7.50 -15.71 -11.36
CA ALA A 139 7.93 -15.06 -10.11
C ALA A 139 9.45 -14.81 -10.16
N CYS A 140 10.00 -14.12 -9.16
CA CYS A 140 11.43 -14.02 -8.96
C CYS A 140 11.89 -14.86 -7.77
N ARG A 141 13.09 -15.42 -7.89
CA ARG A 141 13.77 -16.22 -6.84
C ARG A 141 15.26 -15.98 -6.84
N ASP A 142 15.95 -16.52 -5.83
CA ASP A 142 17.41 -16.55 -5.82
C ASP A 142 17.95 -17.32 -7.04
N ALA A 143 18.93 -16.74 -7.74
CA ALA A 143 19.59 -17.42 -8.84
C ALA A 143 20.46 -18.58 -8.34
N ALA A 144 20.47 -19.70 -9.06
CA ALA A 144 21.27 -20.88 -8.68
C ALA A 144 22.78 -20.61 -8.68
N GLU A 145 23.25 -19.74 -9.60
CA GLU A 145 24.68 -19.37 -9.74
C GLU A 145 24.87 -17.84 -9.71
N PRO A 146 24.60 -17.17 -8.56
CA PRO A 146 24.55 -15.70 -8.51
C PRO A 146 25.87 -15.01 -8.88
N ALA A 147 27.00 -15.67 -8.71
CA ALA A 147 28.31 -15.14 -9.13
C ALA A 147 28.46 -15.02 -10.67
N VAL A 148 27.69 -15.80 -11.42
CA VAL A 148 27.72 -15.84 -12.89
C VAL A 148 26.58 -15.01 -13.48
N THR A 149 25.37 -15.20 -12.97
CA THR A 149 24.13 -14.66 -13.56
C THR A 149 23.70 -13.34 -12.95
N GLY A 150 23.99 -13.09 -11.69
CA GLY A 150 23.41 -12.07 -10.84
C GLY A 150 22.56 -12.69 -9.74
N PRO A 151 22.11 -11.92 -8.73
CA PRO A 151 21.48 -12.45 -7.53
C PRO A 151 20.06 -12.99 -7.74
N GLY A 152 19.28 -12.43 -8.67
CA GLY A 152 17.89 -12.78 -8.92
C GLY A 152 17.69 -13.52 -10.25
N GLU A 153 16.67 -14.37 -10.29
CA GLU A 153 16.23 -15.10 -11.47
C GLU A 153 14.73 -14.95 -11.63
N LEU A 154 14.26 -14.51 -12.80
CA LEU A 154 12.86 -14.64 -13.17
C LEU A 154 12.62 -16.02 -13.77
N TYR A 155 11.61 -16.72 -13.27
CA TYR A 155 11.28 -18.06 -13.74
C TYR A 155 9.79 -18.19 -14.07
N MET A 156 9.43 -19.26 -14.77
CA MET A 156 8.07 -19.53 -15.22
C MET A 156 7.73 -21.01 -15.05
N ARG A 157 6.49 -21.30 -14.69
CA ARG A 157 5.87 -22.63 -14.71
C ARG A 157 4.46 -22.55 -15.30
N GLU A 158 3.97 -23.60 -15.88
CA GLU A 158 2.59 -23.70 -16.32
C GLU A 158 1.66 -23.83 -15.10
N LEU A 159 0.55 -23.07 -15.08
CA LEU A 159 -0.54 -23.20 -14.14
C LEU A 159 -1.70 -23.91 -14.82
N ASP A 160 -2.04 -25.09 -14.34
CA ASP A 160 -3.24 -25.80 -14.75
C ASP A 160 -4.47 -25.14 -14.12
N LEU A 161 -5.38 -24.63 -14.96
CA LEU A 161 -6.55 -23.87 -14.51
C LEU A 161 -7.67 -24.73 -13.93
N ASP A 162 -7.72 -26.02 -14.24
CA ASP A 162 -8.73 -26.94 -13.70
C ASP A 162 -8.37 -27.35 -12.27
N THR A 163 -7.10 -27.57 -12.00
CA THR A 163 -6.60 -28.02 -10.69
C THR A 163 -6.02 -26.89 -9.85
N LEU A 164 -5.76 -25.71 -10.43
CA LEU A 164 -5.06 -24.56 -9.85
C LEU A 164 -3.68 -24.96 -9.27
N ALA A 165 -2.97 -25.85 -9.95
CA ALA A 165 -1.66 -26.34 -9.54
C ALA A 165 -0.58 -25.98 -10.57
N LEU A 166 0.63 -25.70 -10.10
CA LEU A 166 1.78 -25.53 -10.97
C LEU A 166 2.25 -26.88 -11.50
N THR A 167 2.38 -26.98 -12.82
CA THR A 167 2.76 -28.21 -13.53
C THR A 167 4.04 -28.02 -14.34
N GLY A 168 4.61 -29.15 -14.77
CA GLY A 168 5.82 -29.14 -15.62
C GLY A 168 7.08 -28.59 -14.93
N PRO A 169 8.16 -28.42 -15.70
CA PRO A 169 9.43 -27.89 -15.19
C PRO A 169 9.37 -26.38 -14.96
N ALA A 170 10.22 -25.88 -14.05
CA ALA A 170 10.50 -24.47 -13.93
C ALA A 170 11.49 -24.05 -15.05
N HIS A 171 11.09 -23.06 -15.84
CA HIS A 171 11.93 -22.47 -16.88
C HIS A 171 12.57 -21.19 -16.35
N ALA A 172 13.91 -21.13 -16.28
CA ALA A 172 14.63 -19.89 -16.04
C ALA A 172 14.45 -18.99 -17.28
N LEU A 173 13.89 -17.79 -17.08
CA LEU A 173 13.61 -16.86 -18.17
C LEU A 173 14.73 -15.86 -18.38
N TRP A 174 15.11 -15.19 -17.29
CA TRP A 174 16.00 -14.04 -17.37
C TRP A 174 16.60 -13.69 -16.00
N TYR A 175 17.79 -13.09 -16.02
CA TYR A 175 18.57 -12.70 -14.83
C TYR A 175 18.73 -11.17 -14.70
N GLY A 176 17.90 -10.39 -15.42
CA GLY A 176 17.96 -8.94 -15.43
C GLY A 176 18.88 -8.35 -16.51
N ALA A 177 18.75 -7.04 -16.70
CA ALA A 177 19.57 -6.25 -17.61
C ALA A 177 20.82 -5.68 -16.93
N MET A 178 20.73 -5.40 -15.61
CA MET A 178 21.80 -4.81 -14.83
C MET A 178 22.47 -5.88 -13.97
N ARG A 179 23.60 -6.38 -14.47
CA ARG A 179 24.35 -7.43 -13.80
C ARG A 179 24.69 -7.04 -12.36
N GLY A 180 24.36 -7.90 -11.40
CA GLY A 180 24.58 -7.66 -9.98
C GLY A 180 23.42 -6.92 -9.25
N ALA A 181 22.40 -6.47 -9.98
CA ALA A 181 21.15 -6.04 -9.39
C ALA A 181 20.18 -7.22 -9.22
N TRP A 182 19.34 -7.16 -8.20
CA TRP A 182 18.21 -8.07 -8.05
C TRP A 182 17.13 -7.72 -9.09
N VAL A 183 16.63 -8.73 -9.80
CA VAL A 183 15.52 -8.59 -10.75
C VAL A 183 14.25 -9.18 -10.14
N GLU A 184 13.13 -8.47 -10.24
CA GLU A 184 11.84 -8.80 -9.63
C GLU A 184 10.66 -8.32 -10.47
N ALA A 185 9.41 -8.47 -9.98
CA ALA A 185 8.18 -7.98 -10.61
C ALA A 185 7.99 -8.40 -12.08
N PRO A 186 8.02 -9.70 -12.40
CA PRO A 186 7.91 -10.16 -13.79
C PRO A 186 6.48 -10.03 -14.32
N HIS A 187 6.31 -9.30 -15.43
CA HIS A 187 5.07 -9.31 -16.21
C HIS A 187 5.35 -9.65 -17.66
N VAL A 188 4.60 -10.62 -18.22
CA VAL A 188 4.73 -11.05 -19.62
C VAL A 188 3.62 -10.44 -20.46
N TYR A 189 3.99 -9.93 -21.63
CA TYR A 189 3.08 -9.38 -22.64
C TYR A 189 3.39 -9.96 -24.00
N LYS A 190 2.38 -10.19 -24.85
CA LYS A 190 2.57 -10.65 -26.21
C LYS A 190 2.13 -9.56 -27.19
N ARG A 191 3.02 -9.14 -28.08
CA ARG A 191 2.77 -8.15 -29.14
C ARG A 191 3.39 -8.62 -30.43
N ASP A 192 2.61 -8.64 -31.49
CA ASP A 192 3.06 -9.01 -32.84
C ASP A 192 3.82 -10.34 -32.88
N GLY A 193 3.40 -11.32 -32.08
CA GLY A 193 4.03 -12.64 -31.98
C GLY A 193 5.27 -12.70 -31.11
N VAL A 194 5.74 -11.57 -30.56
CA VAL A 194 6.90 -11.49 -29.65
C VAL A 194 6.43 -11.44 -28.20
N TYR A 195 7.08 -12.20 -27.33
CA TYR A 195 6.88 -12.17 -25.88
C TYR A 195 7.83 -11.14 -25.27
N TRP A 196 7.27 -10.21 -24.51
CA TRP A 196 7.98 -9.19 -23.76
C TRP A 196 7.87 -9.48 -22.28
N LEU A 197 9.02 -9.62 -21.63
CA LEU A 197 9.12 -9.76 -20.17
C LEU A 197 9.60 -8.42 -19.61
N ILE A 198 8.77 -7.78 -18.80
CA ILE A 198 9.09 -6.54 -18.09
C ILE A 198 9.36 -6.92 -16.64
N GLY A 199 10.41 -6.35 -16.06
CA GLY A 199 10.78 -6.53 -14.65
C GLY A 199 11.23 -5.23 -14.03
N ALA A 200 11.37 -5.25 -12.71
CA ALA A 200 11.98 -4.21 -11.91
C ALA A 200 13.39 -4.64 -11.47
N GLU A 201 14.32 -3.71 -11.36
CA GLU A 201 15.68 -3.96 -10.90
C GLU A 201 16.19 -2.85 -10.00
N GLY A 202 17.13 -3.20 -9.11
CA GLY A 202 17.86 -2.26 -8.28
C GLY A 202 17.23 -1.98 -6.92
N GLY A 203 16.27 -2.81 -6.49
CA GLY A 203 15.49 -2.61 -5.28
C GLY A 203 14.49 -1.46 -5.41
N THR A 204 13.64 -1.27 -4.41
CA THR A 204 12.53 -0.30 -4.45
C THR A 204 12.93 1.13 -4.05
N GLU A 205 14.23 1.40 -3.86
CA GLU A 205 14.77 2.69 -3.45
C GLU A 205 15.34 3.46 -4.66
N HIS A 206 16.39 4.27 -4.41
CA HIS A 206 16.96 5.19 -5.40
C HIS A 206 17.39 4.54 -6.73
N HIS A 207 17.84 3.29 -6.69
CA HIS A 207 18.32 2.60 -7.89
C HIS A 207 17.24 1.89 -8.71
N HIS A 208 15.98 1.98 -8.26
CA HIS A 208 14.83 1.34 -8.89
C HIS A 208 14.70 1.70 -10.37
N ALA A 209 14.41 0.69 -11.20
CA ALA A 209 14.31 0.85 -12.63
C ALA A 209 13.39 -0.20 -13.25
N VAL A 210 12.76 0.15 -14.36
CA VAL A 210 12.03 -0.78 -15.24
C VAL A 210 12.96 -1.27 -16.31
N THR A 211 13.08 -2.58 -16.45
CA THR A 211 13.89 -3.24 -17.47
C THR A 211 13.07 -4.25 -18.26
N ALA A 212 13.55 -4.68 -19.42
CA ALA A 212 12.82 -5.60 -20.26
C ALA A 212 13.73 -6.57 -21.00
N ALA A 213 13.15 -7.71 -21.35
CA ALA A 213 13.69 -8.70 -22.26
C ALA A 213 12.61 -9.20 -23.23
N ARG A 214 13.00 -9.86 -24.32
CA ARG A 214 12.09 -10.40 -25.33
C ARG A 214 12.46 -11.79 -25.79
N ALA A 215 11.47 -12.55 -26.22
CA ALA A 215 11.65 -13.89 -26.78
C ALA A 215 10.62 -14.19 -27.87
N ASP A 216 10.93 -15.17 -28.73
CA ASP A 216 10.00 -15.67 -29.76
C ASP A 216 9.06 -16.76 -29.19
N THR A 217 9.41 -17.34 -28.04
CA THR A 217 8.60 -18.34 -27.33
C THR A 217 8.39 -17.92 -25.87
N VAL A 218 7.27 -18.31 -25.28
CA VAL A 218 6.88 -17.88 -23.92
C VAL A 218 7.89 -18.32 -22.86
N THR A 219 8.50 -19.47 -23.01
CA THR A 219 9.52 -20.02 -22.09
C THR A 219 10.95 -19.57 -22.42
N GLY A 220 11.14 -18.67 -23.38
CA GLY A 220 12.44 -18.12 -23.76
C GLY A 220 13.20 -18.93 -24.80
N PRO A 221 14.52 -18.69 -24.95
CA PRO A 221 15.34 -17.80 -24.12
C PRO A 221 15.00 -16.31 -24.33
N TYR A 222 14.96 -15.55 -23.24
CA TYR A 222 14.73 -14.10 -23.28
C TYR A 222 16.05 -13.35 -23.47
N ALA A 223 16.09 -12.48 -24.47
CA ALA A 223 17.20 -11.58 -24.74
C ALA A 223 16.91 -10.19 -24.16
N THR A 224 17.83 -9.67 -23.37
CA THR A 224 17.72 -8.33 -22.79
C THR A 224 17.50 -7.27 -23.87
N ASP A 225 16.52 -6.39 -23.64
CA ASP A 225 16.34 -5.20 -24.48
C ASP A 225 17.52 -4.25 -24.28
N PRO A 226 18.28 -3.91 -25.34
CA PRO A 226 19.46 -3.05 -25.21
C PRO A 226 19.14 -1.61 -24.78
N ARG A 227 17.87 -1.23 -24.73
CA ARG A 227 17.42 0.08 -24.23
C ARG A 227 17.23 0.08 -22.69
N SER A 228 17.30 -1.09 -22.03
CA SER A 228 17.17 -1.16 -20.56
C SER A 228 18.23 -0.32 -19.85
N PRO A 229 17.85 0.43 -18.81
CA PRO A 229 16.51 0.52 -18.24
C PRO A 229 15.58 1.36 -19.11
N LEU A 230 14.32 0.90 -19.26
CA LEU A 230 13.30 1.57 -20.05
C LEU A 230 12.74 2.83 -19.33
N LEU A 231 12.74 2.81 -18.00
CA LEU A 231 12.31 3.92 -17.17
C LEU A 231 13.04 3.88 -15.81
N THR A 232 13.60 4.99 -15.38
CA THR A 232 14.19 5.17 -14.05
C THR A 232 14.40 6.66 -13.76
N HIS A 233 14.33 7.06 -12.49
CA HIS A 233 14.62 8.44 -12.06
C HIS A 233 15.98 8.57 -11.34
N ARG A 234 16.73 7.49 -11.16
CA ARG A 234 18.00 7.46 -10.38
C ARG A 234 19.07 8.48 -10.82
N HIS A 235 19.00 8.97 -12.06
CA HIS A 235 19.96 9.95 -12.62
C HIS A 235 19.41 11.38 -12.67
N ARG A 236 18.20 11.66 -12.16
CA ARG A 236 17.54 12.95 -12.28
C ARG A 236 17.92 13.94 -11.17
N GLY A 237 18.64 13.47 -10.14
CA GLY A 237 19.13 14.30 -9.04
C GLY A 237 18.10 14.53 -7.92
N ALA A 238 18.57 15.08 -6.80
CA ALA A 238 17.79 15.21 -5.58
C ALA A 238 16.64 16.23 -5.64
N ALA A 239 16.66 17.15 -6.61
CA ALA A 239 15.59 18.14 -6.81
C ALA A 239 14.39 17.60 -7.62
N GLU A 240 14.48 16.38 -8.15
CA GLU A 240 13.37 15.73 -8.83
C GLU A 240 12.25 15.46 -7.81
N PRO A 241 10.99 15.85 -8.10
CA PRO A 241 9.90 15.64 -7.15
C PRO A 241 9.41 14.18 -7.08
N ILE A 242 9.80 13.31 -8.03
CA ILE A 242 9.40 11.90 -8.11
C ILE A 242 10.65 11.03 -8.13
N HIS A 243 10.76 10.12 -7.18
CA HIS A 243 11.89 9.20 -7.03
C HIS A 243 11.44 7.73 -7.06
N ASN A 244 12.42 6.80 -7.12
CA ASN A 244 12.23 5.36 -6.92
C ASN A 244 11.24 4.72 -7.92
N VAL A 245 11.21 5.20 -9.16
CA VAL A 245 10.27 4.75 -10.19
C VAL A 245 10.61 3.34 -10.67
N GLY A 246 9.64 2.43 -10.58
CA GLY A 246 9.76 1.06 -11.05
C GLY A 246 8.47 0.26 -10.88
N HIS A 247 8.57 -1.06 -10.89
CA HIS A 247 7.51 -2.03 -10.65
C HIS A 247 6.23 -1.64 -11.41
N VAL A 248 6.22 -1.86 -12.74
CA VAL A 248 5.13 -1.45 -13.62
C VAL A 248 4.30 -2.63 -14.08
N ASP A 249 2.98 -2.43 -14.19
CA ASP A 249 2.09 -3.34 -14.90
C ASP A 249 1.36 -2.57 -16.01
N LEU A 250 1.24 -3.17 -17.22
CA LEU A 250 0.69 -2.50 -18.40
C LEU A 250 -0.75 -2.91 -18.65
N VAL A 251 -1.56 -1.95 -19.12
CA VAL A 251 -2.94 -2.18 -19.50
C VAL A 251 -3.30 -1.43 -20.77
N ASP A 252 -4.08 -2.07 -21.65
CA ASP A 252 -4.61 -1.45 -22.86
C ASP A 252 -5.97 -0.81 -22.59
N THR A 253 -6.19 0.38 -23.12
CA THR A 253 -7.49 1.04 -23.10
C THR A 253 -8.40 0.56 -24.24
N PRO A 254 -9.73 0.74 -24.16
CA PRO A 254 -10.63 0.49 -25.29
C PRO A 254 -10.32 1.33 -26.53
N ALA A 255 -9.65 2.46 -26.37
CA ALA A 255 -9.20 3.33 -27.46
C ALA A 255 -7.90 2.85 -28.14
N GLY A 256 -7.30 1.74 -27.67
CA GLY A 256 -6.08 1.17 -28.22
C GLY A 256 -4.78 1.82 -27.73
N GLU A 257 -4.83 2.69 -26.71
CA GLU A 257 -3.64 3.16 -26.02
C GLU A 257 -3.19 2.15 -24.98
N THR A 258 -1.89 2.09 -24.70
CA THR A 258 -1.33 1.35 -23.57
C THR A 258 -0.86 2.32 -22.49
N TRP A 259 -1.16 1.99 -21.24
CA TRP A 259 -0.71 2.73 -20.05
C TRP A 259 -0.06 1.78 -19.05
N ALA A 260 0.85 2.32 -18.26
CA ALA A 260 1.47 1.62 -17.15
C ALA A 260 1.00 2.21 -15.82
N VAL A 261 0.61 1.37 -14.87
CA VAL A 261 0.63 1.73 -13.46
C VAL A 261 2.04 1.47 -12.93
N ALA A 262 2.61 2.43 -12.23
CA ALA A 262 3.98 2.36 -11.72
C ALA A 262 4.02 2.78 -10.26
N LEU A 263 4.89 2.21 -9.46
CA LEU A 263 5.16 2.77 -8.15
C LEU A 263 6.24 3.86 -8.23
N ALA A 264 6.09 4.87 -7.39
CA ALA A 264 7.12 5.87 -7.11
C ALA A 264 6.86 6.55 -5.77
N VAL A 265 7.79 7.40 -5.32
CA VAL A 265 7.66 8.19 -4.09
C VAL A 265 7.83 9.68 -4.38
N ARG A 266 7.25 10.53 -3.52
CA ARG A 266 7.43 11.99 -3.57
C ARG A 266 8.18 12.46 -2.32
N PRO A 267 9.52 12.43 -2.33
CA PRO A 267 10.30 12.85 -1.18
C PRO A 267 10.25 14.38 -0.99
N ILE A 268 10.36 14.82 0.25
CA ILE A 268 10.62 16.18 0.65
C ILE A 268 11.94 16.17 1.41
N GLU A 269 12.92 16.96 0.96
CA GLU A 269 14.26 16.99 1.56
C GLU A 269 14.89 15.59 1.69
N GLY A 270 14.66 14.74 0.67
CA GLY A 270 15.25 13.40 0.59
C GLY A 270 14.56 12.31 1.41
N THR A 271 13.44 12.60 2.09
CA THR A 271 12.69 11.62 2.86
C THR A 271 11.22 11.59 2.47
N HIS A 272 10.57 10.40 2.54
CA HIS A 272 9.15 10.27 2.23
C HIS A 272 8.36 9.58 3.35
N THR A 273 7.17 10.10 3.63
CA THR A 273 6.24 9.58 4.64
C THR A 273 5.00 8.93 4.04
N LEU A 274 4.63 9.30 2.81
CA LEU A 274 3.42 8.79 2.17
C LEU A 274 3.57 7.33 1.69
N GLY A 275 4.81 6.82 1.67
CA GLY A 275 5.11 5.51 1.10
C GLY A 275 5.19 5.54 -0.42
N ARG A 276 5.12 4.35 -1.04
CA ARG A 276 5.12 4.17 -2.49
C ARG A 276 3.69 4.34 -3.00
N GLU A 277 3.51 5.24 -3.95
CA GLU A 277 2.23 5.70 -4.51
C GLU A 277 2.08 5.18 -5.95
N VAL A 278 0.86 5.16 -6.49
CA VAL A 278 0.62 4.72 -7.87
C VAL A 278 0.61 5.90 -8.83
N PHE A 279 1.48 5.84 -9.82
CA PHE A 279 1.57 6.79 -10.92
C PHE A 279 1.07 6.14 -12.22
N LEU A 280 0.39 6.91 -13.04
CA LEU A 280 -0.05 6.49 -14.36
C LEU A 280 0.87 7.08 -15.43
N VAL A 281 1.41 6.21 -16.28
CA VAL A 281 2.46 6.53 -17.26
C VAL A 281 2.02 6.08 -18.64
N PRO A 282 2.06 6.94 -19.69
CA PRO A 282 1.74 6.53 -21.06
C PRO A 282 2.82 5.58 -21.60
N VAL A 283 2.41 4.62 -22.41
CA VAL A 283 3.28 3.65 -23.08
C VAL A 283 2.99 3.62 -24.56
N GLU A 284 4.03 3.68 -25.39
CA GLU A 284 3.94 3.49 -26.83
C GLU A 284 4.61 2.15 -27.23
N TRP A 285 3.86 1.28 -27.93
CA TRP A 285 4.41 0.09 -28.54
C TRP A 285 5.00 0.41 -29.90
N THR A 286 6.30 0.23 -30.02
CA THR A 286 7.04 0.38 -31.29
C THR A 286 7.47 -0.99 -31.81
N ARG A 287 7.99 -1.06 -33.05
CA ARG A 287 8.60 -2.28 -33.57
C ARG A 287 9.81 -2.78 -32.75
N ARG A 288 10.37 -1.90 -31.90
CA ARG A 288 11.50 -2.22 -31.01
C ARG A 288 11.06 -2.60 -29.60
N GLY A 289 9.76 -2.58 -29.31
CA GLY A 289 9.17 -2.86 -28.00
C GLY A 289 8.58 -1.62 -27.32
N PRO A 290 8.21 -1.73 -26.04
CA PRO A 290 7.56 -0.66 -25.31
C PRO A 290 8.51 0.52 -25.04
N VAL A 291 7.94 1.72 -25.11
CA VAL A 291 8.58 2.98 -24.71
C VAL A 291 7.71 3.60 -23.64
N LEU A 292 8.19 3.64 -22.41
CA LEU A 292 7.50 4.24 -21.29
C LEU A 292 7.76 5.75 -21.28
N ALA A 293 6.74 6.55 -20.96
CA ALA A 293 6.77 8.01 -20.99
C ALA A 293 7.38 8.57 -22.29
N PRO A 294 6.83 8.21 -23.50
CA PRO A 294 7.49 8.47 -24.79
C PRO A 294 7.83 9.93 -25.05
N ASP A 295 7.00 10.86 -24.57
CA ASP A 295 7.20 12.30 -24.77
C ASP A 295 8.24 12.92 -23.82
N ALA A 296 8.46 12.34 -22.66
CA ALA A 296 9.24 12.96 -21.58
C ALA A 296 10.48 12.15 -21.16
N GLY A 297 10.44 10.82 -21.33
CA GLY A 297 11.47 9.91 -20.82
C GLY A 297 11.47 9.80 -19.28
N HIS A 298 10.44 10.32 -18.60
CA HIS A 298 10.30 10.30 -17.15
C HIS A 298 8.84 10.46 -16.74
N VAL A 299 8.49 10.04 -15.52
CA VAL A 299 7.16 10.23 -14.93
C VAL A 299 6.94 11.70 -14.55
N ARG A 300 5.77 12.24 -14.84
CA ARG A 300 5.41 13.64 -14.58
C ARG A 300 4.31 13.74 -13.52
N LEU A 301 4.30 14.83 -12.75
CA LEU A 301 3.20 15.16 -11.83
C LEU A 301 1.91 15.55 -12.55
N ALA A 302 2.01 16.09 -13.76
CA ALA A 302 0.85 16.36 -14.61
C ALA A 302 1.03 15.63 -15.95
N GLU A 303 0.06 14.80 -16.33
CA GLU A 303 0.11 13.99 -17.53
C GLU A 303 -1.19 14.16 -18.33
N ARG A 304 -1.16 13.91 -19.66
CA ARG A 304 -2.34 13.92 -20.50
C ARG A 304 -3.33 12.84 -20.08
N LEU A 305 -4.62 13.10 -20.23
CA LEU A 305 -5.64 12.08 -20.01
C LEU A 305 -5.53 10.93 -21.03
N PRO A 306 -5.85 9.67 -20.63
CA PRO A 306 -6.08 8.59 -21.57
C PRO A 306 -7.19 8.95 -22.57
N ALA A 307 -7.04 8.53 -23.84
CA ALA A 307 -8.01 8.86 -24.89
C ALA A 307 -9.41 8.27 -24.58
N GLY A 308 -10.43 9.07 -24.82
CA GLY A 308 -11.82 8.67 -24.57
C GLY A 308 -12.24 8.77 -23.10
N THR A 309 -11.40 9.33 -22.24
CA THR A 309 -11.76 9.60 -20.84
C THR A 309 -12.20 11.05 -20.68
N ASP A 310 -13.24 11.25 -19.87
CA ASP A 310 -13.77 12.57 -19.49
C ASP A 310 -13.55 12.77 -17.99
N ALA A 311 -12.33 12.48 -17.55
CA ALA A 311 -11.96 12.49 -16.15
C ALA A 311 -11.87 13.92 -15.63
N GLY A 312 -12.99 14.47 -15.18
CA GLY A 312 -12.97 15.56 -14.23
C GLY A 312 -12.23 15.06 -12.99
N LEU A 313 -11.08 15.67 -12.66
CA LEU A 313 -10.38 15.41 -11.41
C LEU A 313 -11.36 15.64 -10.26
N ARG A 314 -11.58 14.61 -9.44
CA ARG A 314 -12.31 14.77 -8.18
C ARG A 314 -11.40 15.51 -7.22
N PRO A 315 -11.78 16.71 -6.75
CA PRO A 315 -10.98 17.39 -5.75
C PRO A 315 -10.94 16.56 -4.47
N ASP A 316 -9.80 16.57 -3.81
CA ASP A 316 -9.67 16.02 -2.46
C ASP A 316 -10.59 16.80 -1.52
N ALA A 317 -11.63 16.13 -1.03
CA ALA A 317 -12.61 16.73 -0.14
C ALA A 317 -12.37 16.29 1.30
N PRO A 318 -12.65 17.15 2.29
CA PRO A 318 -12.70 16.73 3.68
C PRO A 318 -13.66 15.56 3.87
N VAL A 319 -13.23 14.55 4.63
CA VAL A 319 -14.04 13.39 4.96
C VAL A 319 -14.30 13.36 6.46
N ARG A 320 -15.55 13.12 6.83
CA ARG A 320 -15.94 12.90 8.22
C ARG A 320 -16.60 11.53 8.35
N TYR A 321 -15.99 10.68 9.16
CA TYR A 321 -16.50 9.35 9.50
C TYR A 321 -17.29 9.46 10.80
N THR A 322 -18.59 9.19 10.73
CA THR A 322 -19.51 9.16 11.88
C THR A 322 -19.78 7.74 12.36
N PHE A 323 -19.29 6.74 11.60
CA PHE A 323 -19.40 5.32 11.91
C PHE A 323 -20.84 4.83 12.13
N ASP A 324 -21.79 5.39 11.38
CA ASP A 324 -23.21 5.04 11.44
C ASP A 324 -23.54 3.73 10.70
N GLY A 325 -22.64 3.26 9.83
CA GLY A 325 -22.77 2.02 9.08
C GLY A 325 -22.46 0.77 9.90
N PRO A 326 -22.76 -0.42 9.35
CA PRO A 326 -22.47 -1.69 10.01
C PRO A 326 -20.99 -2.06 10.03
N THR A 327 -20.18 -1.45 9.17
CA THR A 327 -18.73 -1.70 9.03
C THR A 327 -17.94 -0.40 9.04
N LEU A 328 -16.63 -0.48 9.22
CA LEU A 328 -15.72 0.67 9.16
C LEU A 328 -15.63 1.31 7.77
N GLY A 329 -15.92 0.53 6.72
CA GLY A 329 -15.69 0.92 5.35
C GLY A 329 -14.27 0.60 4.86
N PRO A 330 -14.04 0.64 3.53
CA PRO A 330 -12.83 0.08 2.90
C PRO A 330 -11.56 0.91 3.09
N ASP A 331 -11.67 2.13 3.61
CA ASP A 331 -10.50 2.98 3.89
C ASP A 331 -9.72 2.56 5.14
N TRP A 332 -10.35 1.77 6.01
CA TRP A 332 -9.84 1.44 7.32
C TRP A 332 -9.24 0.04 7.35
N ALA A 333 -8.09 -0.08 8.00
CA ALA A 333 -7.43 -1.36 8.24
C ALA A 333 -6.88 -1.43 9.66
N GLY A 334 -6.87 -2.64 10.19
CA GLY A 334 -6.15 -2.99 11.42
C GLY A 334 -4.80 -3.63 11.12
N LEU A 335 -4.15 -4.14 12.14
CA LEU A 335 -2.88 -4.86 12.01
C LEU A 335 -3.08 -6.36 12.27
N ARG A 336 -2.64 -7.20 11.32
CA ARG A 336 -2.43 -8.65 11.44
C ARG A 336 -3.69 -9.50 11.63
N GLY A 337 -4.87 -8.90 11.61
CA GLY A 337 -6.12 -9.64 11.76
C GLY A 337 -7.32 -8.72 11.92
N PRO A 338 -8.51 -9.31 12.03
CA PRO A 338 -9.75 -8.57 12.21
C PRO A 338 -9.74 -7.77 13.50
N VAL A 339 -10.36 -6.62 13.45
CA VAL A 339 -10.42 -5.66 14.58
C VAL A 339 -11.82 -5.55 15.19
N GLU A 340 -12.81 -6.25 14.64
CA GLU A 340 -14.24 -6.12 15.01
C GLU A 340 -14.50 -6.40 16.48
N ASP A 341 -13.75 -7.30 17.10
CA ASP A 341 -13.84 -7.58 18.54
C ASP A 341 -13.36 -6.41 19.42
N ARG A 342 -12.58 -5.49 18.85
CA ARG A 342 -11.95 -4.36 19.56
C ARG A 342 -12.41 -3.02 19.03
N VAL A 343 -12.80 -2.96 17.75
CA VAL A 343 -13.20 -1.72 17.08
C VAL A 343 -14.54 -1.98 16.40
N SER A 344 -15.63 -1.49 16.99
CA SER A 344 -16.98 -1.78 16.52
C SER A 344 -17.76 -0.50 16.24
N PRO A 345 -18.22 -0.26 15.00
CA PRO A 345 -19.19 0.78 14.70
C PRO A 345 -20.47 0.63 15.55
N ARG A 346 -21.17 1.74 15.77
CA ARG A 346 -22.42 1.78 16.53
C ARG A 346 -23.59 2.21 15.62
N PRO A 347 -24.12 1.31 14.79
CA PRO A 347 -25.15 1.65 13.82
C PRO A 347 -26.38 2.30 14.48
N GLY A 348 -26.82 3.43 13.92
CA GLY A 348 -27.99 4.18 14.41
C GLY A 348 -27.79 4.94 15.74
N GLN A 349 -26.64 4.78 16.40
CA GLN A 349 -26.29 5.54 17.62
C GLN A 349 -25.16 6.55 17.35
N GLY A 350 -24.45 6.38 16.23
CA GLY A 350 -23.26 7.15 15.86
C GLY A 350 -22.04 6.82 16.71
N GLY A 351 -20.89 6.90 16.05
CA GLY A 351 -19.59 6.67 16.67
C GLY A 351 -19.11 5.23 16.61
N LEU A 352 -17.96 5.02 17.23
CA LEU A 352 -17.19 3.79 17.23
C LEU A 352 -16.85 3.44 18.68
N THR A 353 -17.11 2.20 19.09
CA THR A 353 -16.57 1.65 20.33
C THR A 353 -15.16 1.12 20.06
N LEU A 354 -14.20 1.63 20.83
CA LEU A 354 -12.81 1.16 20.84
C LEU A 354 -12.56 0.47 22.18
N ARG A 355 -12.58 -0.87 22.20
CA ARG A 355 -12.28 -1.67 23.38
C ARG A 355 -10.76 -1.68 23.59
N LEU A 356 -10.32 -1.29 24.79
CA LEU A 356 -8.89 -1.28 25.11
C LEU A 356 -8.31 -2.70 25.09
N SER A 357 -7.06 -2.81 24.71
CA SER A 357 -6.34 -4.08 24.61
C SER A 357 -5.00 -3.99 25.32
N PRO A 358 -4.57 -5.01 26.09
CA PRO A 358 -3.23 -5.04 26.66
C PRO A 358 -2.14 -5.17 25.60
N GLU A 359 -2.50 -5.50 24.37
CA GLU A 359 -1.56 -5.64 23.24
C GLU A 359 -1.07 -4.27 22.77
N PRO A 360 0.21 -3.90 23.00
CA PRO A 360 0.71 -2.59 22.58
C PRO A 360 1.00 -2.53 21.08
N LEU A 361 1.05 -1.33 20.52
CA LEU A 361 1.43 -1.11 19.11
C LEU A 361 2.86 -1.58 18.77
N THR A 362 3.72 -1.71 19.77
CA THR A 362 5.10 -2.20 19.61
C THR A 362 5.20 -3.71 19.40
N SER A 363 4.12 -4.44 19.64
CA SER A 363 4.09 -5.91 19.47
C SER A 363 3.84 -6.32 18.03
N THR A 364 3.97 -7.61 17.76
CA THR A 364 3.58 -8.27 16.52
C THR A 364 2.23 -8.99 16.64
N GLY A 365 1.45 -8.72 17.68
CA GLY A 365 0.09 -9.20 17.85
C GLY A 365 -0.95 -8.34 17.10
N THR A 366 -2.21 -8.44 17.54
CA THR A 366 -3.33 -7.67 16.98
C THR A 366 -3.78 -6.63 18.01
N PRO A 367 -3.23 -5.41 18.04
CA PRO A 367 -3.60 -4.35 18.98
C PRO A 367 -5.01 -3.81 18.70
N ALA A 368 -5.59 -3.08 19.67
CA ALA A 368 -6.77 -2.26 19.39
C ALA A 368 -6.34 -1.03 18.58
N PHE A 369 -6.29 -1.20 17.28
CA PHE A 369 -5.80 -0.24 16.31
C PHE A 369 -6.63 -0.31 15.02
N VAL A 370 -7.00 0.85 14.51
CA VAL A 370 -7.58 0.99 13.18
C VAL A 370 -7.13 2.31 12.58
N ALA A 371 -6.66 2.28 11.34
CA ALA A 371 -6.12 3.46 10.69
C ALA A 371 -6.39 3.45 9.18
N ARG A 372 -6.26 4.62 8.59
CA ARG A 372 -6.29 4.83 7.15
C ARG A 372 -4.95 5.35 6.66
N ARG A 373 -4.66 5.15 5.38
CA ARG A 373 -3.45 5.68 4.73
C ARG A 373 -3.43 7.20 4.77
N GLN A 374 -2.27 7.78 5.10
CA GLN A 374 -2.02 9.19 4.84
C GLN A 374 -1.83 9.40 3.34
N GLN A 375 -2.59 10.33 2.74
CA GLN A 375 -2.59 10.59 1.30
C GLN A 375 -2.06 11.98 0.95
N HIS A 376 -1.92 12.87 1.92
CA HIS A 376 -1.53 14.27 1.74
C HIS A 376 -0.42 14.65 2.71
N VAL A 377 0.51 15.46 2.26
CA VAL A 377 1.55 16.06 3.12
C VAL A 377 0.89 17.05 4.09
N ARG A 378 0.06 17.97 3.54
CA ARG A 378 -0.71 18.92 4.33
C ARG A 378 -2.08 18.38 4.61
N LEU A 379 -2.38 18.17 5.89
CA LEU A 379 -3.69 17.70 6.34
C LEU A 379 -3.92 18.02 7.81
N ARG A 380 -5.19 17.96 8.21
CA ARG A 380 -5.60 17.79 9.60
C ARG A 380 -6.39 16.48 9.76
N ALA A 381 -5.96 15.63 10.69
CA ALA A 381 -6.73 14.51 11.19
C ALA A 381 -7.21 14.83 12.62
N ALA A 382 -8.50 14.70 12.90
CA ALA A 382 -9.04 14.98 14.22
C ALA A 382 -10.13 13.97 14.62
N THR A 383 -10.30 13.78 15.94
CA THR A 383 -11.32 12.91 16.50
C THR A 383 -11.88 13.49 17.78
N ARG A 384 -13.18 13.31 18.00
CA ARG A 384 -13.79 13.50 19.32
C ARG A 384 -13.87 12.14 20.01
N ILE A 385 -13.21 12.02 21.13
CA ILE A 385 -13.08 10.76 21.87
C ILE A 385 -13.41 10.95 23.34
N ARG A 386 -14.13 9.97 23.91
CA ARG A 386 -14.38 9.85 25.33
C ARG A 386 -13.73 8.58 25.85
N CYS A 387 -12.92 8.71 26.89
CA CYS A 387 -12.30 7.58 27.57
C CYS A 387 -12.33 7.81 29.08
N ALA A 388 -13.04 6.94 29.80
CA ALA A 388 -13.08 6.97 31.26
C ALA A 388 -11.94 6.12 31.83
N ALA A 389 -10.68 6.48 31.51
CA ALA A 389 -9.51 5.82 32.06
C ALA A 389 -9.45 6.03 33.59
N ALA A 390 -9.22 4.95 34.31
CA ALA A 390 -9.07 4.98 35.77
C ALA A 390 -7.61 5.03 36.20
N THR A 391 -6.69 4.64 35.30
CA THR A 391 -5.25 4.52 35.57
C THR A 391 -4.43 5.00 34.37
N PRO A 392 -3.15 5.34 34.54
CA PRO A 392 -2.25 5.72 33.45
C PRO A 392 -2.05 4.64 32.37
N ASP A 393 -2.32 3.37 32.70
CA ASP A 393 -2.16 2.24 31.78
C ASP A 393 -3.35 2.09 30.82
N GLN A 394 -4.45 2.82 31.06
CA GLN A 394 -5.62 2.89 30.19
C GLN A 394 -5.58 4.17 29.37
N ALA A 395 -5.46 4.04 28.06
CA ALA A 395 -5.40 5.20 27.18
C ALA A 395 -6.05 4.91 25.84
N ALA A 396 -6.66 5.95 25.23
CA ALA A 396 -7.19 5.88 23.87
C ALA A 396 -7.06 7.22 23.16
N GLY A 397 -6.79 7.20 21.86
CA GLY A 397 -6.61 8.44 21.10
C GLY A 397 -6.20 8.25 19.66
N LEU A 398 -5.58 9.31 19.13
CA LEU A 398 -5.01 9.36 17.79
C LEU A 398 -3.63 8.69 17.75
N VAL A 399 -3.34 8.11 16.59
CA VAL A 399 -2.02 7.56 16.28
C VAL A 399 -1.55 8.00 14.89
N VAL A 400 -0.27 8.37 14.81
CA VAL A 400 0.51 8.50 13.59
C VAL A 400 1.42 7.29 13.54
N PHE A 401 1.13 6.34 12.67
CA PHE A 401 1.77 5.02 12.65
C PHE A 401 2.51 4.80 11.34
N GLN A 402 3.81 4.60 11.42
CA GLN A 402 4.66 4.19 10.30
C GLN A 402 5.13 2.74 10.50
N HIS A 403 5.52 2.37 11.72
CA HIS A 403 6.04 1.06 12.06
C HIS A 403 5.75 0.74 13.54
N GLN A 404 5.65 -0.54 13.94
CA GLN A 404 5.50 -0.88 15.35
C GLN A 404 6.65 -0.34 16.23
N ARG A 405 7.80 -0.09 15.62
CA ARG A 405 8.96 0.51 16.29
C ARG A 405 9.11 2.01 16.04
N GLN A 406 8.20 2.63 15.27
CA GLN A 406 8.27 4.03 14.87
C GLN A 406 6.86 4.61 14.71
N HIS A 407 6.33 5.21 15.75
CA HIS A 407 5.00 5.82 15.77
C HIS A 407 4.87 6.85 16.87
N ALA A 408 3.79 7.64 16.84
CA ALA A 408 3.44 8.53 17.93
C ALA A 408 1.94 8.42 18.26
N THR A 409 1.59 8.57 19.53
CA THR A 409 0.22 8.58 20.02
C THR A 409 -0.09 9.85 20.77
N LEU A 410 -1.28 10.40 20.54
CA LEU A 410 -1.89 11.47 21.32
C LEU A 410 -3.11 10.87 21.98
N ALA A 411 -3.05 10.55 23.25
CA ALA A 411 -4.04 9.74 23.92
C ALA A 411 -4.57 10.37 25.21
N LEU A 412 -5.89 10.27 25.39
CA LEU A 412 -6.59 10.58 26.63
C LEU A 412 -6.40 9.41 27.61
N THR A 413 -5.99 9.73 28.82
CA THR A 413 -5.70 8.78 29.93
C THR A 413 -6.00 9.46 31.27
N ALA A 414 -5.66 8.83 32.39
CA ALA A 414 -5.67 9.46 33.70
C ALA A 414 -4.24 9.52 34.27
N ASP A 415 -3.97 10.46 35.16
CA ASP A 415 -2.77 10.46 35.97
C ASP A 415 -2.87 9.47 37.16
N THR A 416 -1.86 9.41 37.99
CA THR A 416 -1.84 8.53 39.18
C THR A 416 -2.87 8.91 40.25
N SER A 417 -3.46 10.11 40.18
CA SER A 417 -4.54 10.57 41.05
C SER A 417 -5.94 10.31 40.45
N GLY A 418 -6.01 9.82 39.21
CA GLY A 418 -7.25 9.63 38.47
C GLY A 418 -7.72 10.89 37.73
N THR A 419 -6.91 11.95 37.65
CA THR A 419 -7.24 13.17 36.92
C THR A 419 -7.07 12.96 35.42
N PRO A 420 -8.08 13.32 34.57
CA PRO A 420 -7.95 13.20 33.12
C PRO A 420 -6.79 14.04 32.58
N GLN A 421 -6.00 13.44 31.71
CA GLN A 421 -4.90 14.10 31.00
C GLN A 421 -4.79 13.58 29.57
N VAL A 422 -4.23 14.41 28.68
CA VAL A 422 -3.81 14.00 27.35
C VAL A 422 -2.29 13.91 27.31
N VAL A 423 -1.78 12.80 26.81
CA VAL A 423 -0.35 12.49 26.75
C VAL A 423 0.07 12.32 25.30
N LEU A 424 1.17 13.00 24.91
CA LEU A 424 1.88 12.76 23.66
C LEU A 424 3.06 11.84 23.92
N THR A 425 3.08 10.70 23.23
CA THR A 425 4.14 9.70 23.33
C THR A 425 4.71 9.41 21.94
N ALA A 426 6.03 9.28 21.84
CA ALA A 426 6.71 8.81 20.64
C ALA A 426 7.43 7.49 20.93
N VAL A 427 7.42 6.59 19.94
CA VAL A 427 8.20 5.36 19.91
C VAL A 427 9.20 5.46 18.77
N GLU A 428 10.48 5.42 19.08
CA GLU A 428 11.58 5.42 18.12
C GLU A 428 12.47 4.21 18.32
N ALA A 429 12.74 3.48 17.26
CA ALA A 429 13.50 2.22 17.30
C ALA A 429 13.00 1.23 18.38
N GLY A 430 11.70 1.30 18.71
CA GLY A 430 11.07 0.51 19.76
C GLY A 430 11.18 1.08 21.20
N VAL A 431 11.82 2.24 21.36
CA VAL A 431 11.95 2.91 22.67
C VAL A 431 10.83 3.93 22.82
N THR A 432 10.03 3.79 23.88
CA THR A 432 8.91 4.69 24.20
C THR A 432 9.38 5.89 25.01
N THR A 433 9.00 7.09 24.56
CA THR A 433 9.30 8.36 25.24
C THR A 433 8.02 9.19 25.39
N ARG A 434 7.70 9.60 26.62
CA ARG A 434 6.66 10.60 26.87
C ARG A 434 7.22 11.99 26.54
N LEU A 435 6.66 12.65 25.55
CA LEU A 435 7.13 13.98 25.09
C LEU A 435 6.46 15.12 25.84
N ALA A 436 5.14 15.00 26.10
CA ALA A 436 4.36 16.01 26.79
C ALA A 436 3.12 15.42 27.43
N ALA A 437 2.53 16.17 28.36
CA ALA A 437 1.21 15.91 28.88
C ALA A 437 0.55 17.19 29.35
N THR A 438 -0.78 17.22 29.32
CA THR A 438 -1.60 18.30 29.87
C THR A 438 -2.84 17.73 30.53
N SER A 439 -3.22 18.25 31.71
CA SER A 439 -4.53 17.91 32.31
C SER A 439 -5.64 18.53 31.48
N VAL A 440 -6.78 17.86 31.44
CA VAL A 440 -8.00 18.31 30.72
C VAL A 440 -9.18 18.30 31.68
N SER A 441 -10.18 19.12 31.36
CA SER A 441 -11.36 19.33 32.24
C SER A 441 -12.36 18.17 32.19
N ASP A 442 -12.38 17.35 31.10
CA ASP A 442 -13.35 16.29 30.87
C ASP A 442 -12.66 15.02 30.33
N ILE A 443 -13.38 13.91 30.50
CA ILE A 443 -13.05 12.60 29.88
C ILE A 443 -13.49 12.51 28.41
N GLU A 444 -14.05 13.56 27.83
CA GLU A 444 -14.38 13.69 26.40
C GLU A 444 -13.71 14.94 25.82
N VAL A 445 -12.78 14.75 24.89
CA VAL A 445 -11.97 15.82 24.27
C VAL A 445 -11.94 15.68 22.76
N VAL A 446 -11.49 16.74 22.07
CA VAL A 446 -11.12 16.66 20.66
C VAL A 446 -9.61 16.61 20.56
N LEU A 447 -9.09 15.58 19.92
CA LEU A 447 -7.67 15.41 19.60
C LEU A 447 -7.44 15.71 18.12
N ALA A 448 -6.34 16.36 17.78
CA ALA A 448 -5.97 16.64 16.40
C ALA A 448 -4.47 16.46 16.14
N VAL A 449 -4.17 16.07 14.92
CA VAL A 449 -2.82 16.03 14.34
C VAL A 449 -2.86 16.84 13.05
N ASP A 450 -2.06 17.90 12.99
CA ASP A 450 -1.80 18.67 11.78
C ASP A 450 -0.49 18.21 11.17
N SER A 451 -0.44 18.00 9.85
CA SER A 451 0.76 17.62 9.12
C SER A 451 1.05 18.62 8.01
N ASP A 452 2.33 18.96 7.83
CA ASP A 452 2.85 19.76 6.74
C ASP A 452 4.27 19.28 6.30
N GLU A 453 4.98 20.08 5.53
CA GLU A 453 6.34 19.76 5.08
C GLU A 453 7.35 19.69 6.22
N SER A 454 7.10 20.36 7.34
CA SER A 454 7.99 20.37 8.52
C SER A 454 7.78 19.15 9.42
N GLY A 455 6.53 18.68 9.56
CA GLY A 455 6.23 17.54 10.43
C GLY A 455 4.78 17.45 10.87
N TYR A 456 4.61 16.96 12.09
CA TYR A 456 3.31 16.65 12.68
C TYR A 456 3.16 17.40 14.01
N THR A 457 2.12 18.23 14.13
CA THR A 457 1.80 18.99 15.33
C THR A 457 0.58 18.37 16.02
N PHE A 458 0.71 18.09 17.30
CA PHE A 458 -0.28 17.39 18.11
C PHE A 458 -1.02 18.35 19.05
N ARG A 459 -2.34 18.35 19.01
CA ARG A 459 -3.19 19.31 19.74
C ARG A 459 -4.38 18.63 20.43
N VAL A 460 -4.82 19.23 21.53
CA VAL A 460 -6.09 18.88 22.19
C VAL A 460 -6.94 20.14 22.31
N GLU A 461 -8.25 19.99 22.10
CA GLU A 461 -9.23 21.04 22.43
C GLU A 461 -9.86 20.71 23.79
N ASP A 462 -9.70 21.61 24.74
CA ASP A 462 -10.30 21.57 26.07
C ASP A 462 -11.08 22.85 26.30
N GLU A 463 -12.37 22.73 26.64
CA GLU A 463 -13.29 23.88 26.86
C GLU A 463 -13.27 24.91 25.71
N GLY A 464 -13.20 24.46 24.46
CA GLY A 464 -13.16 25.34 23.27
C GLY A 464 -11.81 26.00 23.01
N THR A 465 -10.77 25.63 23.76
CA THR A 465 -9.40 26.17 23.58
C THR A 465 -8.46 25.09 23.05
N TRP A 466 -7.75 25.38 21.97
CA TRP A 466 -6.73 24.49 21.43
C TRP A 466 -5.40 24.63 22.17
N ILE A 467 -4.89 23.53 22.72
CA ILE A 467 -3.60 23.40 23.39
C ILE A 467 -2.68 22.57 22.52
N THR A 468 -1.53 23.13 22.13
CA THR A 468 -0.48 22.36 21.42
C THR A 468 0.39 21.64 22.44
N LEU A 469 0.48 20.30 22.32
CA LEU A 469 1.34 19.49 23.18
C LEU A 469 2.77 19.40 22.64
N GLY A 470 2.95 19.45 21.34
CA GLY A 470 4.27 19.39 20.73
C GLY A 470 4.22 19.07 19.25
N SER A 471 5.41 19.05 18.64
CA SER A 471 5.57 18.67 17.24
C SER A 471 6.68 17.63 17.10
N ILE A 472 6.56 16.77 16.08
CA ILE A 472 7.54 15.77 15.70
C ILE A 472 7.91 16.03 14.25
N GLU A 473 9.20 16.14 13.95
CA GLU A 473 9.71 16.38 12.60
C GLU A 473 9.27 15.30 11.60
N ARG A 474 9.02 15.66 10.36
CA ARG A 474 8.54 14.75 9.32
C ARG A 474 9.46 13.55 9.08
N PRO A 475 10.81 13.70 9.04
CA PRO A 475 11.71 12.57 8.84
C PRO A 475 11.59 11.46 9.91
N PHE A 476 11.07 11.77 11.09
CA PHE A 476 10.81 10.76 12.13
C PHE A 476 9.90 9.64 11.61
N PHE A 477 8.90 9.96 10.79
CA PHE A 477 7.96 8.99 10.23
C PHE A 477 8.32 8.58 8.79
N SER A 478 9.52 8.86 8.33
CA SER A 478 9.94 8.47 6.98
C SER A 478 10.41 7.03 6.92
N THR A 479 10.31 6.43 5.75
CA THR A 479 10.83 5.09 5.47
C THR A 479 12.35 5.05 5.62
N GLU A 480 13.05 6.13 5.28
CA GLU A 480 14.51 6.25 5.41
C GLU A 480 15.00 6.15 6.87
N ARG A 481 14.17 6.60 7.85
CA ARG A 481 14.51 6.53 9.28
C ARG A 481 13.94 5.29 9.97
N ALA A 482 12.69 4.95 9.68
CA ALA A 482 11.99 3.83 10.30
C ALA A 482 12.37 2.48 9.71
N GLY A 483 12.78 2.46 8.43
CA GLY A 483 12.95 1.26 7.64
C GLY A 483 11.62 0.71 7.14
N GLY A 484 11.67 -0.46 6.53
CA GLY A 484 10.49 -1.17 6.01
C GLY A 484 9.96 -0.61 4.70
N PHE A 485 8.72 -0.99 4.36
CA PHE A 485 8.14 -0.80 3.03
C PHE A 485 6.79 -0.07 3.04
N VAL A 486 6.28 0.32 4.23
CA VAL A 486 4.98 0.96 4.40
C VAL A 486 5.10 2.48 4.53
N GLY A 487 4.01 3.19 4.20
CA GLY A 487 3.87 4.62 4.49
C GLY A 487 3.06 4.87 5.76
N VAL A 488 2.97 6.12 6.16
CA VAL A 488 2.23 6.54 7.36
C VAL A 488 0.74 6.24 7.24
N HIS A 489 0.18 5.73 8.35
CA HIS A 489 -1.25 5.61 8.58
C HIS A 489 -1.67 6.49 9.76
N LEU A 490 -2.84 7.09 9.65
CA LEU A 490 -3.46 7.94 10.67
C LEU A 490 -4.73 7.27 11.18
N GLY A 491 -4.88 7.15 12.49
CA GLY A 491 -6.04 6.44 13.01
C GLY A 491 -6.21 6.53 14.53
N LEU A 492 -6.82 5.48 15.05
CA LEU A 492 -7.25 5.34 16.43
C LEU A 492 -6.53 4.17 17.08
N HIS A 493 -6.21 4.34 18.35
CA HIS A 493 -5.55 3.31 19.15
C HIS A 493 -6.08 3.34 20.59
N GLY A 494 -6.17 2.15 21.20
CA GLY A 494 -6.53 1.99 22.60
C GLY A 494 -5.68 0.93 23.29
N VAL A 495 -5.15 1.24 24.47
CA VAL A 495 -4.36 0.33 25.29
C VAL A 495 -4.93 0.26 26.70
N GLY A 496 -4.87 -0.93 27.30
CA GLY A 496 -5.31 -1.21 28.67
C GLY A 496 -5.82 -2.64 28.82
N ASP A 497 -5.74 -3.19 30.03
CA ASP A 497 -6.21 -4.55 30.32
C ASP A 497 -7.74 -4.69 30.24
N SER A 498 -8.46 -3.56 30.38
CA SER A 498 -9.91 -3.50 30.33
C SER A 498 -10.38 -2.07 30.00
N GLY A 499 -11.67 -1.93 29.71
CA GLY A 499 -12.30 -0.64 29.43
C GLY A 499 -12.54 -0.43 27.94
N GLU A 500 -13.22 0.69 27.67
CA GLU A 500 -13.54 1.09 26.30
C GLU A 500 -13.51 2.62 26.16
N ALA A 501 -13.24 3.08 24.96
CA ALA A 501 -13.40 4.46 24.57
C ALA A 501 -14.51 4.57 23.51
N LEU A 502 -15.21 5.71 23.52
CA LEU A 502 -16.20 6.07 22.50
C LEU A 502 -15.64 7.15 21.60
N VAL A 503 -15.43 6.81 20.34
CA VAL A 503 -15.06 7.74 19.28
C VAL A 503 -16.34 8.26 18.65
N ARG A 504 -16.64 9.55 18.76
CA ARG A 504 -17.84 10.17 18.19
C ARG A 504 -17.74 10.33 16.69
N TRP A 505 -16.58 10.71 16.21
CA TRP A 505 -16.26 10.91 14.81
C TRP A 505 -14.75 10.97 14.61
N PHE A 506 -14.35 10.74 13.36
CA PHE A 506 -12.99 11.00 12.88
C PHE A 506 -13.08 11.86 11.61
N THR A 507 -12.22 12.87 11.48
CA THR A 507 -12.12 13.71 10.27
C THR A 507 -10.74 13.60 9.65
N TYR A 508 -10.71 13.70 8.34
CA TYR A 508 -9.50 13.82 7.55
C TYR A 508 -9.69 14.97 6.55
N THR A 509 -8.95 16.04 6.71
CA THR A 509 -9.10 17.28 5.92
C THR A 509 -7.82 17.59 5.19
N PRO A 510 -7.76 17.35 3.85
CA PRO A 510 -6.62 17.70 3.02
C PRO A 510 -6.40 19.22 2.99
N GLY A 511 -5.12 19.66 2.83
CA GLY A 511 -4.77 21.05 2.62
C GLY A 511 -4.97 21.99 3.82
N ALA A 512 -5.42 21.48 4.97
CA ALA A 512 -5.56 22.27 6.18
C ALA A 512 -4.16 22.55 6.75
N SER A 513 -3.70 23.81 6.63
CA SER A 513 -2.61 24.38 7.39
C SER A 513 -3.15 25.57 8.17
N ASP A 514 -2.86 25.61 9.47
CA ASP A 514 -3.09 26.75 10.37
C ASP A 514 -4.31 27.63 10.07
N GLN A 515 -5.51 27.19 10.43
CA GLN A 515 -6.56 28.10 10.91
C GLN A 515 -6.91 27.69 12.34
N PRO A 516 -7.06 28.70 13.25
CA PRO A 516 -7.32 28.48 14.65
C PRO A 516 -8.62 27.74 14.92
#